data_47222b9656c17defd634c1da7e06a5ec
#
_entry.id   47222b9656c17defd634c1da7e06a5ec
#
_cell.length_a   1.000
_cell.length_b   1.000
_cell.length_c   1.000
_cell.angle_alpha   90.00
_cell.angle_beta   90.00
_cell.angle_gamma   90.00
#
_symmetry.space_group_name_H-M   'P 1'
#
loop_
_entity.id
_entity.type
_entity.pdbx_description
1 polymer ?
#
loop_
_entity_poly.entity_id
_entity_poly.type
_entity_poly.pdbx_seq_one_letter_code
_entity_poly.pdbx_strand_id
1 'polypeptide(L)'
;MEWIKEMDNFNFLGIYDVMLDIKAEMNISSDRIIIPLLQNRVKFSQLFPIDSIGTRDKYCGLRYKATKFLKKNSIIKDFKLIKEFDRWESKFEIKLEKGIFENALNKMKVEHEKRISKEDKQGPNTLNAFWDLLHPKIVEVSKSRFETNHFADSVEAALKEVNNIVKVIVKQKINQEYDGADLMNKAFSLKNPIIVLDDLSTENGKNIQKGYMQIFAGSMTGIRNPKAHNNIIIDSQRAIHFLFLASLLMFKIDERK
;
A
#
# COMPACT_ATOMS: atom_id res chain seq x y z
N MET A 1 3.34 32.10 9.97
CA MET A 1 4.31 31.03 9.63
C MET A 1 4.16 30.73 8.14
N GLU A 2 4.76 31.55 7.30
CA GLU A 2 4.73 31.37 5.84
C GLU A 2 5.44 30.09 5.41
N TRP A 3 6.49 29.70 6.12
CA TRP A 3 7.27 28.50 5.81
C TRP A 3 6.46 27.20 5.75
N ILE A 4 5.29 27.10 6.43
CA ILE A 4 4.44 25.91 6.38
C ILE A 4 3.87 25.70 4.96
N LYS A 5 3.52 26.79 4.27
CA LYS A 5 2.91 26.74 2.93
C LYS A 5 3.92 26.43 1.82
N GLU A 6 5.17 26.88 2.01
CA GLU A 6 6.25 26.75 1.01
C GLU A 6 7.03 25.45 1.14
N MET A 7 6.83 24.70 2.22
CA MET A 7 7.54 23.47 2.50
C MET A 7 7.04 22.31 1.61
N ASP A 8 7.97 21.55 1.04
CA ASP A 8 7.64 20.30 0.34
C ASP A 8 6.99 19.28 1.27
N ASN A 9 6.24 18.33 0.69
CA ASN A 9 5.48 17.37 1.48
C ASN A 9 6.36 16.46 2.34
N PHE A 10 7.56 16.10 1.87
CA PHE A 10 8.46 15.23 2.63
C PHE A 10 8.95 15.89 3.93
N ASN A 11 9.42 17.11 3.85
CA ASN A 11 9.87 17.88 5.03
C ASN A 11 8.68 18.22 5.93
N PHE A 12 7.53 18.59 5.35
CA PHE A 12 6.31 18.86 6.09
C PHE A 12 5.89 17.66 6.95
N LEU A 13 5.77 16.46 6.34
CA LEU A 13 5.40 15.24 7.04
C LEU A 13 6.40 14.86 8.13
N GLY A 14 7.70 15.05 7.89
CA GLY A 14 8.73 14.78 8.89
C GLY A 14 8.61 15.68 10.12
N ILE A 15 8.32 16.96 9.93
CA ILE A 15 8.10 17.92 11.04
C ILE A 15 6.79 17.61 11.76
N TYR A 16 5.73 17.35 11.02
CA TYR A 16 4.42 17.03 11.57
C TYR A 16 4.44 15.76 12.43
N ASP A 17 5.14 14.70 11.97
CA ASP A 17 5.34 13.46 12.72
C ASP A 17 6.06 13.70 14.05
N VAL A 18 7.15 14.45 14.06
CA VAL A 18 7.86 14.82 15.29
C VAL A 18 6.96 15.63 16.23
N MET A 19 6.16 16.55 15.71
CA MET A 19 5.24 17.34 16.53
C MET A 19 4.12 16.50 17.14
N LEU A 20 3.61 15.50 16.42
CA LEU A 20 2.61 14.56 16.96
C LEU A 20 3.17 13.74 18.10
N ASP A 21 4.42 13.30 17.99
CA ASP A 21 5.10 12.55 19.06
C ASP A 21 5.33 13.42 20.31
N ILE A 22 5.78 14.64 20.12
CA ILE A 22 5.91 15.61 21.22
C ILE A 22 4.55 15.81 21.91
N LYS A 23 3.45 15.97 21.14
CA LYS A 23 2.12 16.15 21.72
C LYS A 23 1.63 14.90 22.45
N ALA A 24 1.89 13.73 21.93
CA ALA A 24 1.55 12.48 22.59
C ALA A 24 2.26 12.35 23.96
N GLU A 25 3.55 12.65 23.99
CA GLU A 25 4.34 12.60 25.23
C GLU A 25 3.92 13.67 26.25
N MET A 26 3.61 14.90 25.80
CA MET A 26 3.06 15.97 26.63
C MET A 26 1.77 15.58 27.37
N ASN A 27 0.99 14.67 26.80
CA ASN A 27 -0.26 14.20 27.41
C ASN A 27 -0.02 13.11 28.48
N ILE A 28 1.15 12.45 28.43
CA ILE A 28 1.50 11.35 29.34
C ILE A 28 2.40 11.84 30.47
N SER A 29 3.41 12.68 30.14
CA SER A 29 4.42 13.15 31.09
C SER A 29 4.39 14.67 31.21
N SER A 30 4.33 15.19 32.44
CA SER A 30 4.34 16.64 32.70
C SER A 30 5.73 17.24 32.75
N ASP A 31 6.76 16.46 33.09
CA ASP A 31 8.06 16.99 33.53
C ASP A 31 9.17 16.83 32.48
N ARG A 32 9.16 15.78 31.69
CA ARG A 32 10.16 15.53 30.66
C ARG A 32 9.51 14.98 29.39
N ILE A 33 9.73 15.69 28.30
CA ILE A 33 9.24 15.28 26.98
C ILE A 33 10.37 14.52 26.28
N ILE A 34 10.23 13.20 26.20
CA ILE A 34 11.23 12.30 25.59
C ILE A 34 10.58 11.56 24.43
N ILE A 35 11.03 11.83 23.20
CA ILE A 35 10.53 11.16 22.01
C ILE A 35 11.62 10.27 21.38
N PRO A 36 11.28 9.12 20.80
CA PRO A 36 12.26 8.27 20.13
C PRO A 36 12.78 8.93 18.83
N LEU A 37 14.05 8.68 18.50
CA LEU A 37 14.62 9.08 17.22
C LEU A 37 14.01 8.26 16.08
N LEU A 38 13.79 6.98 16.30
CA LEU A 38 13.08 6.11 15.41
C LEU A 38 11.77 5.66 16.07
N GLN A 39 10.65 5.93 15.44
CA GLN A 39 9.36 5.41 15.88
C GLN A 39 8.73 4.57 14.77
N ASN A 40 8.22 3.40 15.16
CA ASN A 40 7.58 2.45 14.25
C ASN A 40 6.10 2.85 14.07
N ARG A 41 5.84 3.98 13.44
CA ARG A 41 4.46 4.40 13.12
C ARG A 41 4.08 4.00 11.71
N VAL A 42 2.97 3.29 11.61
CA VAL A 42 2.38 2.73 10.37
C VAL A 42 2.21 3.76 9.24
N LYS A 43 1.99 5.04 9.57
CA LYS A 43 1.79 6.10 8.55
C LYS A 43 3.08 6.51 7.81
N PHE A 44 4.23 6.42 8.46
CA PHE A 44 5.51 6.74 7.80
C PHE A 44 6.08 5.51 7.08
N SER A 45 5.78 4.30 7.55
CA SER A 45 6.15 3.06 6.87
C SER A 45 5.46 2.86 5.52
N GLN A 46 4.34 3.54 5.28
CA GLN A 46 3.68 3.53 3.96
C GLN A 46 4.45 4.33 2.90
N LEU A 47 5.19 5.37 3.31
CA LEU A 47 6.03 6.16 2.40
C LEU A 47 7.46 5.61 2.28
N PHE A 48 7.91 4.89 3.29
CA PHE A 48 9.25 4.29 3.36
C PHE A 48 9.17 2.95 4.06
N PRO A 49 9.25 1.81 3.35
CA PRO A 49 9.40 0.50 3.99
C PRO A 49 10.66 0.52 4.86
N ILE A 50 10.46 0.40 6.18
CA ILE A 50 11.52 0.56 7.21
C ILE A 50 12.42 -0.70 7.31
N ASP A 51 12.37 -1.57 6.32
CA ASP A 51 13.00 -2.90 6.37
C ASP A 51 14.48 -2.92 5.98
N SER A 52 15.01 -1.80 5.49
CA SER A 52 16.43 -1.66 5.16
C SER A 52 17.15 -0.69 6.09
N ILE A 53 18.40 -0.98 6.44
CA ILE A 53 19.28 -0.11 7.23
C ILE A 53 19.35 1.31 6.62
N GLY A 54 19.45 1.39 5.28
CA GLY A 54 19.52 2.68 4.57
C GLY A 54 18.23 3.53 4.71
N THR A 55 17.08 2.90 4.79
CA THR A 55 15.79 3.58 4.98
C THR A 55 15.65 4.09 6.41
N ARG A 56 16.07 3.29 7.40
CA ARG A 56 16.11 3.69 8.81
C ARG A 56 17.04 4.89 9.03
N ASP A 57 18.20 4.91 8.39
CA ASP A 57 19.12 6.04 8.46
C ASP A 57 18.54 7.33 7.89
N LYS A 58 17.89 7.25 6.74
CA LYS A 58 17.20 8.39 6.12
C LYS A 58 16.09 8.92 7.03
N TYR A 59 15.32 8.03 7.65
CA TYR A 59 14.24 8.40 8.56
C TYR A 59 14.77 9.07 9.84
N CYS A 60 15.79 8.51 10.48
CA CYS A 60 16.45 9.13 11.62
C CYS A 60 17.03 10.52 11.26
N GLY A 61 17.64 10.63 10.08
CA GLY A 61 18.14 11.89 9.57
C GLY A 61 17.04 12.92 9.34
N LEU A 62 15.89 12.51 8.83
CA LEU A 62 14.72 13.36 8.64
C LEU A 62 14.19 13.88 9.99
N ARG A 63 13.99 13.00 10.97
CA ARG A 63 13.50 13.38 12.30
C ARG A 63 14.48 14.31 13.01
N TYR A 64 15.78 14.06 12.90
CA TYR A 64 16.80 14.97 13.44
C TYR A 64 16.74 16.36 12.79
N LYS A 65 16.64 16.43 11.45
CA LYS A 65 16.47 17.69 10.71
C LYS A 65 15.18 18.40 11.10
N ALA A 66 14.07 17.69 11.25
CA ALA A 66 12.78 18.19 11.68
C ALA A 66 12.87 18.82 13.09
N THR A 67 13.47 18.12 14.04
CA THR A 67 13.66 18.65 15.41
C THR A 67 14.55 19.90 15.42
N LYS A 68 15.62 19.90 14.63
CA LYS A 68 16.50 21.07 14.45
C LYS A 68 15.75 22.26 13.84
N PHE A 69 14.87 22.01 12.88
CA PHE A 69 14.01 23.01 12.28
C PHE A 69 13.03 23.62 13.29
N LEU A 70 12.38 22.79 14.13
CA LEU A 70 11.49 23.27 15.20
C LEU A 70 12.21 24.20 16.18
N LYS A 71 13.47 23.89 16.55
CA LYS A 71 14.30 24.76 17.38
C LYS A 71 14.62 26.06 16.66
N LYS A 72 15.07 26.01 15.39
CA LYS A 72 15.42 27.21 14.60
C LYS A 72 14.25 28.18 14.48
N ASN A 73 13.03 27.68 14.41
CA ASN A 73 11.81 28.49 14.32
C ASN A 73 11.17 28.81 15.68
N SER A 74 11.87 28.59 16.78
CA SER A 74 11.42 28.88 18.15
C SER A 74 10.10 28.15 18.53
N ILE A 75 9.78 27.05 17.90
CA ILE A 75 8.61 26.20 18.21
C ILE A 75 8.92 25.34 19.43
N ILE A 76 10.17 24.90 19.56
CA ILE A 76 10.74 24.31 20.76
C ILE A 76 11.90 25.18 21.24
N LYS A 77 12.13 25.22 22.57
CA LYS A 77 13.22 26.01 23.17
C LYS A 77 14.58 25.35 22.91
N ASP A 78 14.65 24.04 23.17
CA ASP A 78 15.87 23.27 22.98
C ASP A 78 15.57 21.80 22.81
N PHE A 79 16.54 21.02 22.35
CA PHE A 79 16.52 19.57 22.38
C PHE A 79 17.90 18.99 22.60
N LYS A 80 17.94 17.83 23.28
CA LYS A 80 19.16 17.07 23.52
C LYS A 80 18.98 15.65 22.99
N LEU A 81 19.93 15.18 22.21
CA LEU A 81 19.99 13.78 21.79
C LEU A 81 20.57 12.94 22.96
N ILE A 82 19.78 12.03 23.48
CA ILE A 82 20.20 11.03 24.44
C ILE A 82 20.62 9.80 23.63
N LYS A 83 21.92 9.46 23.66
CA LYS A 83 22.43 8.24 23.02
C LYS A 83 22.28 7.10 24.02
N GLU A 84 21.50 6.08 23.70
CA GLU A 84 21.55 4.75 24.28
C GLU A 84 22.51 3.87 23.48
N PHE A 85 22.66 2.60 23.79
CA PHE A 85 23.69 1.71 23.21
C PHE A 85 23.69 1.64 21.67
N ASP A 86 22.54 1.87 21.04
CA ASP A 86 22.41 1.94 19.58
C ASP A 86 21.73 3.27 19.19
N ARG A 87 22.08 3.79 18.00
CA ARG A 87 21.43 5.00 17.46
C ARG A 87 19.92 4.79 17.22
N TRP A 88 19.46 3.55 17.06
CA TRP A 88 18.06 3.19 16.91
C TRP A 88 17.28 3.31 18.21
N GLU A 89 17.95 3.24 19.34
CA GLU A 89 17.40 3.45 20.68
C GLU A 89 17.56 4.89 21.16
N SER A 90 18.26 5.73 20.37
CA SER A 90 18.47 7.13 20.70
C SER A 90 17.14 7.89 20.78
N LYS A 91 17.06 8.82 21.71
CA LYS A 91 15.87 9.61 22.04
C LYS A 91 16.20 11.08 22.00
N PHE A 92 15.20 11.93 21.77
CA PHE A 92 15.28 13.36 21.99
C PHE A 92 14.62 13.73 23.31
N GLU A 93 15.32 14.46 24.15
CA GLU A 93 14.74 15.20 25.25
C GLU A 93 14.41 16.61 24.75
N ILE A 94 13.14 17.00 24.81
CA ILE A 94 12.62 18.25 24.23
C ILE A 94 12.28 19.23 25.35
N LYS A 95 12.71 20.48 25.19
CA LYS A 95 12.30 21.62 26.02
C LYS A 95 11.46 22.57 25.20
N LEU A 96 10.26 22.89 25.66
CA LEU A 96 9.33 23.75 24.94
C LEU A 96 8.45 24.59 25.87
N GLU A 97 7.74 25.54 25.30
CA GLU A 97 6.64 26.26 25.91
C GLU A 97 5.31 25.77 25.31
N LYS A 98 4.43 25.24 26.17
CA LYS A 98 3.22 24.53 25.71
C LYS A 98 2.35 25.37 24.79
N GLY A 99 2.11 26.65 25.12
CA GLY A 99 1.25 27.52 24.31
C GLY A 99 1.79 27.80 22.91
N ILE A 100 3.10 28.04 22.79
CA ILE A 100 3.76 28.27 21.50
C ILE A 100 3.71 27.01 20.65
N PHE A 101 4.01 25.86 21.25
CA PHE A 101 4.02 24.59 20.57
C PHE A 101 2.61 24.20 20.08
N GLU A 102 1.58 24.30 20.93
CA GLU A 102 0.21 23.94 20.59
C GLU A 102 -0.35 24.83 19.48
N ASN A 103 -0.05 26.12 19.51
CA ASN A 103 -0.43 27.04 18.43
C ASN A 103 0.23 26.63 17.09
N ALA A 104 1.51 26.28 17.12
CA ALA A 104 2.23 25.81 15.95
C ALA A 104 1.65 24.47 15.43
N LEU A 105 1.38 23.52 16.32
CA LEU A 105 0.78 22.24 15.97
C LEU A 105 -0.60 22.40 15.34
N ASN A 106 -1.45 23.27 15.88
CA ASN A 106 -2.77 23.52 15.31
C ASN A 106 -2.68 24.09 13.88
N LYS A 107 -1.74 24.99 13.62
CA LYS A 107 -1.48 25.49 12.26
C LYS A 107 -1.00 24.38 11.31
N MET A 108 -0.15 23.48 11.80
CA MET A 108 0.31 22.32 11.02
C MET A 108 -0.86 21.35 10.73
N LYS A 109 -1.78 21.12 11.68
CA LYS A 109 -2.97 20.29 11.46
C LYS A 109 -3.86 20.86 10.36
N VAL A 110 -4.16 22.16 10.42
CA VAL A 110 -4.98 22.84 9.40
C VAL A 110 -4.31 22.75 8.02
N GLU A 111 -3.00 22.93 7.95
CA GLU A 111 -2.28 22.80 6.67
C GLU A 111 -2.23 21.35 6.18
N HIS A 112 -2.09 20.37 7.08
CA HIS A 112 -2.16 18.95 6.74
C HIS A 112 -3.53 18.58 6.14
N GLU A 113 -4.62 19.03 6.75
CA GLU A 113 -5.97 18.85 6.22
C GLU A 113 -6.15 19.49 4.84
N LYS A 114 -5.60 20.70 4.64
CA LYS A 114 -5.60 21.36 3.34
C LYS A 114 -4.78 20.62 2.29
N ARG A 115 -3.64 20.03 2.65
CA ARG A 115 -2.81 19.26 1.74
C ARG A 115 -3.52 17.97 1.33
N ILE A 116 -4.10 17.23 2.30
CA ILE A 116 -4.94 16.06 2.01
C ILE A 116 -6.12 16.46 1.12
N SER A 117 -6.86 17.53 1.46
CA SER A 117 -8.00 17.97 0.64
C SER A 117 -7.62 18.52 -0.73
N LYS A 118 -6.38 18.98 -0.92
CA LYS A 118 -5.82 19.34 -2.23
C LYS A 118 -5.35 18.10 -2.99
N GLU A 119 -4.77 17.12 -2.31
CA GLU A 119 -4.44 15.82 -2.88
C GLU A 119 -5.73 15.09 -3.31
N ASP A 120 -6.80 15.15 -2.51
CA ASP A 120 -8.14 14.66 -2.89
C ASP A 120 -8.76 15.46 -4.05
N LYS A 121 -8.40 16.75 -4.21
CA LYS A 121 -8.86 17.59 -5.33
C LYS A 121 -7.92 17.61 -6.54
N GLN A 122 -6.66 17.26 -6.37
CA GLN A 122 -5.66 17.06 -7.44
C GLN A 122 -5.36 15.57 -7.69
N GLY A 123 -5.82 14.69 -6.81
CA GLY A 123 -5.85 13.28 -7.06
C GLY A 123 -7.15 12.94 -7.77
N PRO A 124 -7.04 12.78 -9.10
CA PRO A 124 -7.08 11.41 -9.56
C PRO A 124 -5.92 11.01 -10.46
N ASN A 125 -4.79 11.72 -10.46
CA ASN A 125 -3.79 11.42 -11.47
C ASN A 125 -2.75 10.34 -11.11
N THR A 126 -2.53 10.01 -9.85
CA THR A 126 -1.61 8.89 -9.50
C THR A 126 -2.34 7.60 -9.11
N LEU A 127 -3.44 7.69 -8.36
CA LEU A 127 -4.29 6.52 -8.09
C LEU A 127 -5.17 6.13 -9.29
N ASN A 128 -5.50 7.07 -10.18
CA ASN A 128 -6.23 6.75 -11.42
C ASN A 128 -5.32 6.31 -12.55
N ALA A 129 -4.03 6.65 -12.55
CA ALA A 129 -3.10 6.24 -13.60
C ALA A 129 -2.91 4.71 -13.65
N PHE A 130 -3.07 3.98 -12.53
CA PHE A 130 -2.93 2.53 -12.58
C PHE A 130 -4.10 1.83 -13.26
N TRP A 131 -5.30 2.42 -13.31
CA TRP A 131 -6.45 1.83 -14.00
C TRP A 131 -6.21 1.66 -15.49
N ASP A 132 -5.48 2.59 -16.11
CA ASP A 132 -5.14 2.54 -17.54
C ASP A 132 -4.15 1.41 -17.87
N LEU A 133 -3.48 0.86 -16.85
CA LEU A 133 -2.57 -0.28 -16.98
C LEU A 133 -3.27 -1.63 -16.78
N LEU A 134 -4.52 -1.62 -16.29
CA LEU A 134 -5.26 -2.85 -16.02
C LEU A 134 -6.09 -3.28 -17.22
N HIS A 135 -6.34 -4.57 -17.29
CA HIS A 135 -7.26 -5.15 -18.27
C HIS A 135 -8.66 -4.53 -18.13
N PRO A 136 -9.33 -4.11 -19.26
CA PRO A 136 -10.60 -3.38 -19.21
C PRO A 136 -11.70 -4.08 -18.40
N LYS A 137 -11.83 -5.41 -18.50
CA LYS A 137 -12.82 -6.17 -17.72
C LYS A 137 -12.55 -6.14 -16.22
N ILE A 138 -11.28 -6.08 -15.81
CA ILE A 138 -10.93 -5.94 -14.38
C ILE A 138 -11.30 -4.54 -13.88
N VAL A 139 -11.04 -3.51 -14.68
CA VAL A 139 -11.46 -2.13 -14.38
C VAL A 139 -12.98 -2.06 -14.20
N GLU A 140 -13.75 -2.62 -15.15
CA GLU A 140 -15.21 -2.62 -15.14
C GLU A 140 -15.79 -3.18 -13.82
N VAL A 141 -15.30 -4.33 -13.35
CA VAL A 141 -15.88 -5.00 -12.17
C VAL A 141 -15.33 -4.50 -10.85
N SER A 142 -14.17 -3.84 -10.82
CA SER A 142 -13.47 -3.55 -9.56
C SER A 142 -13.36 -2.07 -9.21
N LYS A 143 -13.36 -1.16 -10.21
CA LYS A 143 -13.06 0.26 -10.02
C LYS A 143 -13.99 0.94 -9.02
N SER A 144 -15.30 0.84 -9.20
CA SER A 144 -16.26 1.52 -8.31
C SER A 144 -16.17 1.06 -6.85
N ARG A 145 -15.90 -0.24 -6.63
CA ARG A 145 -15.68 -0.79 -5.29
C ARG A 145 -14.40 -0.26 -4.64
N PHE A 146 -13.33 -0.18 -5.41
CA PHE A 146 -12.07 0.36 -4.95
C PHE A 146 -12.18 1.84 -4.57
N GLU A 147 -12.80 2.66 -5.44
CA GLU A 147 -12.99 4.10 -5.23
C GLU A 147 -13.88 4.42 -4.03
N THR A 148 -14.76 3.48 -3.64
CA THR A 148 -15.58 3.57 -2.42
C THR A 148 -14.94 2.90 -1.19
N ASN A 149 -13.63 2.62 -1.23
CA ASN A 149 -12.84 2.00 -0.17
C ASN A 149 -13.25 0.56 0.19
N HIS A 150 -14.02 -0.13 -0.68
CA HIS A 150 -14.35 -1.55 -0.54
C HIS A 150 -13.25 -2.40 -1.21
N PHE A 151 -12.02 -2.26 -0.72
CA PHE A 151 -10.83 -2.84 -1.35
C PHE A 151 -10.89 -4.37 -1.48
N ALA A 152 -11.33 -5.04 -0.44
CA ALA A 152 -11.45 -6.48 -0.46
C ALA A 152 -12.52 -6.97 -1.46
N ASP A 153 -13.65 -6.23 -1.59
CA ASP A 153 -14.72 -6.56 -2.57
C ASP A 153 -14.26 -6.28 -4.00
N SER A 154 -13.44 -5.26 -4.20
CA SER A 154 -12.79 -4.96 -5.47
C SER A 154 -11.92 -6.12 -5.96
N VAL A 155 -11.06 -6.67 -5.09
CA VAL A 155 -10.20 -7.82 -5.38
C VAL A 155 -11.01 -9.09 -5.66
N GLU A 156 -12.03 -9.34 -4.85
CA GLU A 156 -12.91 -10.49 -5.04
C GLU A 156 -13.64 -10.42 -6.38
N ALA A 157 -14.19 -9.26 -6.75
CA ALA A 157 -14.86 -9.07 -8.03
C ALA A 157 -13.91 -9.32 -9.20
N ALA A 158 -12.66 -8.82 -9.13
CA ALA A 158 -11.64 -9.03 -10.14
C ALA A 158 -11.31 -10.53 -10.34
N LEU A 159 -11.08 -11.28 -9.26
CA LEU A 159 -10.76 -12.70 -9.35
C LEU A 159 -11.98 -13.56 -9.70
N LYS A 160 -13.19 -13.16 -9.32
CA LYS A 160 -14.43 -13.77 -9.81
C LYS A 160 -14.56 -13.62 -11.33
N GLU A 161 -14.20 -12.46 -11.88
CA GLU A 161 -14.26 -12.25 -13.33
C GLU A 161 -13.26 -13.14 -14.07
N VAL A 162 -12.02 -13.27 -13.58
CA VAL A 162 -11.03 -14.22 -14.12
C VAL A 162 -11.62 -15.64 -14.13
N ASN A 163 -12.21 -16.07 -13.01
CA ASN A 163 -12.83 -17.39 -12.89
C ASN A 163 -14.00 -17.56 -13.88
N ASN A 164 -14.85 -16.55 -14.03
CA ASN A 164 -16.01 -16.59 -14.91
C ASN A 164 -15.62 -16.74 -16.38
N ILE A 165 -14.61 -16.00 -16.84
CA ILE A 165 -14.12 -16.08 -18.23
C ILE A 165 -13.59 -17.49 -18.51
N VAL A 166 -12.76 -18.05 -17.62
CA VAL A 166 -12.25 -19.43 -17.78
C VAL A 166 -13.40 -20.43 -17.77
N LYS A 167 -14.37 -20.26 -16.87
CA LYS A 167 -15.56 -21.13 -16.77
C LYS A 167 -16.38 -21.14 -18.05
N VAL A 168 -16.60 -19.98 -18.66
CA VAL A 168 -17.32 -19.85 -19.93
C VAL A 168 -16.59 -20.61 -21.04
N ILE A 169 -15.27 -20.42 -21.18
CA ILE A 169 -14.46 -21.09 -22.20
C ILE A 169 -14.50 -22.62 -22.03
N VAL A 170 -14.33 -23.09 -20.79
CA VAL A 170 -14.35 -24.54 -20.50
C VAL A 170 -15.71 -25.12 -20.78
N LYS A 171 -16.80 -24.47 -20.32
CA LYS A 171 -18.18 -24.94 -20.57
C LYS A 171 -18.49 -25.02 -22.08
N GLN A 172 -18.06 -24.06 -22.89
CA GLN A 172 -18.24 -24.07 -24.32
C GLN A 172 -17.51 -25.25 -25.01
N LYS A 173 -16.31 -25.63 -24.49
CA LYS A 173 -15.49 -26.67 -25.14
C LYS A 173 -15.84 -28.09 -24.73
N ILE A 174 -16.22 -28.33 -23.47
CA ILE A 174 -16.42 -29.70 -22.95
C ILE A 174 -17.78 -29.92 -22.28
N ASN A 175 -18.64 -28.91 -22.22
CA ASN A 175 -19.96 -28.93 -21.58
C ASN A 175 -19.96 -29.48 -20.12
N GLN A 176 -18.92 -29.15 -19.37
CA GLN A 176 -18.78 -29.50 -17.94
C GLN A 176 -18.56 -28.26 -17.12
N GLU A 177 -19.01 -28.27 -15.87
CA GLU A 177 -18.85 -27.16 -14.94
C GLU A 177 -17.82 -27.51 -13.87
N TYR A 178 -16.84 -26.61 -13.74
CA TYR A 178 -15.85 -26.62 -12.68
C TYR A 178 -15.83 -25.21 -12.07
N ASP A 179 -15.25 -25.04 -10.89
CA ASP A 179 -15.05 -23.72 -10.26
C ASP A 179 -13.70 -23.64 -9.53
N GLY A 180 -13.22 -22.42 -9.31
CA GLY A 180 -12.04 -22.14 -8.51
C GLY A 180 -10.79 -22.85 -9.00
N ALA A 181 -10.01 -23.40 -8.07
CA ALA A 181 -8.74 -24.05 -8.38
C ALA A 181 -8.89 -25.29 -9.29
N ASP A 182 -9.96 -26.06 -9.11
CA ASP A 182 -10.21 -27.25 -9.93
C ASP A 182 -10.49 -26.87 -11.38
N LEU A 183 -11.24 -25.78 -11.60
CA LEU A 183 -11.45 -25.21 -12.92
C LEU A 183 -10.10 -24.84 -13.57
N MET A 184 -9.22 -24.14 -12.84
CA MET A 184 -7.93 -23.69 -13.37
C MET A 184 -7.01 -24.88 -13.70
N ASN A 185 -6.93 -25.86 -12.80
CA ASN A 185 -6.14 -27.06 -13.03
C ASN A 185 -6.66 -27.86 -14.24
N LYS A 186 -7.97 -27.93 -14.45
CA LYS A 186 -8.57 -28.62 -15.61
C LYS A 186 -8.35 -27.83 -16.89
N ALA A 187 -8.59 -26.51 -16.87
CA ALA A 187 -8.50 -25.65 -18.05
C ALA A 187 -7.10 -25.61 -18.64
N PHE A 188 -6.08 -25.52 -17.79
CA PHE A 188 -4.68 -25.30 -18.18
C PHE A 188 -3.80 -26.54 -18.03
N SER A 189 -4.35 -27.74 -17.83
CA SER A 189 -3.60 -29.00 -17.66
C SER A 189 -2.60 -29.23 -18.82
N LEU A 190 -1.38 -29.69 -18.51
CA LEU A 190 -0.38 -30.02 -19.54
C LEU A 190 -0.76 -31.22 -20.40
N LYS A 191 -1.47 -32.21 -19.81
CA LYS A 191 -1.78 -33.47 -20.55
C LYS A 191 -2.88 -33.27 -21.58
N ASN A 192 -3.96 -32.57 -21.19
CA ASN A 192 -5.13 -32.34 -22.04
C ASN A 192 -5.63 -30.91 -21.77
N PRO A 193 -4.92 -29.84 -22.23
CA PRO A 193 -5.34 -28.49 -21.98
C PRO A 193 -6.62 -28.15 -22.76
N ILE A 194 -7.57 -27.55 -22.06
CA ILE A 194 -8.74 -26.94 -22.68
C ILE A 194 -8.39 -25.55 -23.22
N ILE A 195 -7.52 -24.84 -22.52
CA ILE A 195 -6.99 -23.54 -22.88
C ILE A 195 -5.48 -23.67 -23.00
N VAL A 196 -4.96 -23.37 -24.17
CA VAL A 196 -3.53 -23.40 -24.49
C VAL A 196 -2.99 -21.98 -24.41
N LEU A 197 -1.98 -21.74 -23.57
CA LEU A 197 -1.41 -20.41 -23.31
C LEU A 197 -0.10 -20.15 -24.10
N ASP A 198 0.53 -21.22 -24.61
CA ASP A 198 1.73 -21.11 -25.40
C ASP A 198 1.96 -22.39 -26.25
N ASP A 199 3.03 -22.42 -27.06
CA ASP A 199 3.39 -23.56 -27.90
C ASP A 199 3.88 -24.75 -27.04
N LEU A 200 3.02 -25.75 -26.89
CA LEU A 200 3.30 -26.94 -26.08
C LEU A 200 4.26 -27.93 -26.76
N SER A 201 4.67 -27.68 -28.02
CA SER A 201 5.74 -28.48 -28.65
C SER A 201 7.11 -28.16 -28.06
N THR A 202 7.28 -26.97 -27.47
CA THR A 202 8.53 -26.50 -26.88
C THR A 202 8.55 -26.69 -25.35
N GLU A 203 9.75 -26.89 -24.79
CA GLU A 203 9.92 -26.93 -23.32
C GLU A 203 9.54 -25.60 -22.66
N ASN A 204 9.87 -24.47 -23.29
CA ASN A 204 9.50 -23.16 -22.77
C ASN A 204 7.97 -22.98 -22.71
N GLY A 205 7.26 -23.34 -23.77
CA GLY A 205 5.80 -23.27 -23.79
C GLY A 205 5.13 -24.15 -22.75
N LYS A 206 5.68 -25.38 -22.52
CA LYS A 206 5.21 -26.26 -21.43
C LYS A 206 5.45 -25.62 -20.05
N ASN A 207 6.58 -24.98 -19.83
CA ASN A 207 6.90 -24.29 -18.59
C ASN A 207 5.96 -23.09 -18.37
N ILE A 208 5.68 -22.30 -19.41
CA ILE A 208 4.71 -21.20 -19.36
C ILE A 208 3.33 -21.73 -19.01
N GLN A 209 2.83 -22.76 -19.72
CA GLN A 209 1.53 -23.37 -19.44
C GLN A 209 1.42 -23.84 -17.99
N LYS A 210 2.43 -24.59 -17.51
CA LYS A 210 2.47 -25.11 -16.13
C LYS A 210 2.53 -24.00 -15.10
N GLY A 211 3.39 -22.99 -15.33
CA GLY A 211 3.58 -21.87 -14.42
C GLY A 211 2.30 -21.05 -14.27
N TYR A 212 1.67 -20.67 -15.38
CA TYR A 212 0.41 -19.95 -15.32
C TYR A 212 -0.74 -20.78 -14.74
N MET A 213 -0.84 -22.07 -15.02
CA MET A 213 -1.80 -22.95 -14.36
C MET A 213 -1.70 -22.85 -12.84
N GLN A 214 -0.48 -22.87 -12.30
CA GLN A 214 -0.23 -22.76 -10.85
C GLN A 214 -0.61 -21.38 -10.30
N ILE A 215 -0.30 -20.29 -11.04
CA ILE A 215 -0.66 -18.93 -10.65
C ILE A 215 -2.19 -18.76 -10.64
N PHE A 216 -2.89 -19.22 -11.68
CA PHE A 216 -4.34 -19.21 -11.73
C PHE A 216 -4.97 -19.97 -10.57
N ALA A 217 -4.57 -21.23 -10.34
CA ALA A 217 -5.09 -22.06 -9.25
C ALA A 217 -4.76 -21.46 -7.87
N GLY A 218 -3.53 -20.99 -7.67
CA GLY A 218 -3.07 -20.33 -6.44
C GLY A 218 -3.84 -19.05 -6.15
N SER A 219 -4.17 -18.25 -7.17
CA SER A 219 -4.97 -17.04 -7.02
C SER A 219 -6.40 -17.35 -6.53
N MET A 220 -7.01 -18.44 -7.01
CA MET A 220 -8.32 -18.87 -6.54
C MET A 220 -8.26 -19.39 -5.10
N THR A 221 -7.28 -20.24 -4.78
CA THR A 221 -7.14 -20.84 -3.46
C THR A 221 -6.67 -19.85 -2.39
N GLY A 222 -5.63 -19.06 -2.69
CA GLY A 222 -4.94 -18.25 -1.69
C GLY A 222 -5.48 -16.83 -1.53
N ILE A 223 -6.20 -16.29 -2.53
CA ILE A 223 -6.68 -14.91 -2.51
C ILE A 223 -8.21 -14.85 -2.54
N ARG A 224 -8.87 -15.48 -3.54
CA ARG A 224 -10.33 -15.42 -3.68
C ARG A 224 -11.06 -16.18 -2.56
N ASN A 225 -10.69 -17.46 -2.31
CA ASN A 225 -11.42 -18.31 -1.39
C ASN A 225 -11.37 -17.85 0.09
N PRO A 226 -10.21 -17.39 0.65
CA PRO A 226 -10.15 -16.96 2.03
C PRO A 226 -11.14 -15.83 2.33
N LYS A 227 -11.37 -14.92 1.36
CA LYS A 227 -12.34 -13.84 1.53
C LYS A 227 -13.79 -14.33 1.49
N ALA A 228 -14.10 -15.31 0.67
CA ALA A 228 -15.46 -15.88 0.60
C ALA A 228 -15.90 -16.50 1.93
N HIS A 229 -14.97 -16.85 2.82
CA HIS A 229 -15.22 -17.50 4.10
C HIS A 229 -14.87 -16.68 5.33
N ASN A 230 -14.13 -15.57 5.19
CA ASN A 230 -13.69 -14.73 6.30
C ASN A 230 -13.75 -13.24 5.93
N ASN A 231 -14.06 -12.37 6.89
CA ASN A 231 -13.98 -10.93 6.74
C ASN A 231 -12.51 -10.46 6.73
N ILE A 232 -11.82 -10.64 5.61
CA ILE A 232 -10.43 -10.20 5.45
C ILE A 232 -10.40 -8.71 5.14
N ILE A 233 -9.67 -7.96 5.96
CA ILE A 233 -9.40 -6.56 5.72
C ILE A 233 -8.17 -6.48 4.81
N ILE A 234 -8.33 -5.85 3.66
CA ILE A 234 -7.26 -5.57 2.69
C ILE A 234 -7.13 -4.05 2.59
N ASP A 235 -5.91 -3.53 2.71
CA ASP A 235 -5.61 -2.12 2.46
C ASP A 235 -5.56 -1.81 0.95
N SER A 236 -5.57 -0.53 0.60
CA SER A 236 -5.57 -0.07 -0.79
C SER A 236 -4.34 -0.55 -1.58
N GLN A 237 -3.16 -0.54 -0.96
CA GLN A 237 -1.92 -0.94 -1.60
C GLN A 237 -1.92 -2.43 -1.95
N ARG A 238 -2.32 -3.28 -1.01
CA ARG A 238 -2.44 -4.72 -1.23
C ARG A 238 -3.52 -5.04 -2.29
N ALA A 239 -4.63 -4.30 -2.28
CA ALA A 239 -5.67 -4.44 -3.30
C ALA A 239 -5.12 -4.12 -4.70
N ILE A 240 -4.34 -3.06 -4.87
CA ILE A 240 -3.69 -2.72 -6.15
C ILE A 240 -2.84 -3.88 -6.66
N HIS A 241 -2.01 -4.49 -5.81
CA HIS A 241 -1.20 -5.65 -6.22
C HIS A 241 -2.05 -6.83 -6.69
N PHE A 242 -3.15 -7.11 -6.02
CA PHE A 242 -4.07 -8.19 -6.44
C PHE A 242 -4.83 -7.85 -7.72
N LEU A 243 -5.19 -6.59 -7.94
CA LEU A 243 -5.81 -6.13 -9.19
C LEU A 243 -4.84 -6.27 -10.38
N PHE A 244 -3.56 -5.93 -10.20
CA PHE A 244 -2.54 -6.18 -11.21
C PHE A 244 -2.38 -7.67 -11.52
N LEU A 245 -2.39 -8.52 -10.50
CA LEU A 245 -2.36 -9.98 -10.70
C LEU A 245 -3.57 -10.46 -11.51
N ALA A 246 -4.78 -10.05 -11.13
CA ALA A 246 -5.99 -10.41 -11.87
C ALA A 246 -5.95 -9.91 -13.32
N SER A 247 -5.45 -8.70 -13.53
CA SER A 247 -5.25 -8.10 -14.84
C SER A 247 -4.25 -8.88 -15.70
N LEU A 248 -3.09 -9.25 -15.13
CA LEU A 248 -2.09 -10.09 -15.80
C LEU A 248 -2.69 -11.42 -16.25
N LEU A 249 -3.52 -12.06 -15.41
CA LEU A 249 -4.17 -13.31 -15.73
C LEU A 249 -5.20 -13.15 -16.87
N MET A 250 -5.94 -12.02 -16.90
CA MET A 250 -6.87 -11.73 -17.98
C MET A 250 -6.15 -11.52 -19.31
N PHE A 251 -5.08 -10.71 -19.35
CA PHE A 251 -4.27 -10.55 -20.56
C PHE A 251 -3.72 -11.90 -21.05
N LYS A 252 -3.27 -12.74 -20.11
CA LYS A 252 -2.79 -14.09 -20.50
C LYS A 252 -3.88 -14.98 -21.09
N ILE A 253 -5.13 -14.83 -20.65
CA ILE A 253 -6.27 -15.53 -21.28
C ILE A 253 -6.51 -15.00 -22.70
N ASP A 254 -6.38 -13.70 -22.93
CA ASP A 254 -6.57 -13.10 -24.25
C ASP A 254 -5.49 -13.52 -25.27
N GLU A 255 -4.26 -13.79 -24.80
CA GLU A 255 -3.14 -14.30 -25.60
C GLU A 255 -3.25 -15.80 -25.95
N ARG A 256 -4.30 -16.50 -25.48
CA ARG A 256 -4.47 -17.95 -25.73
C ARG A 256 -4.48 -18.32 -27.22
N LYS A 257 -3.97 -19.49 -27.52
CA LYS A 257 -3.88 -20.06 -28.88
C LYS A 257 -5.09 -20.94 -29.21
#